data_58c7874c954d9a67b6d2ce288fda8e45
#
_entry.id   58c7874c954d9a67b6d2ce288fda8e45
#
_cell.length_a   1.000
_cell.length_b   1.000
_cell.length_c   1.000
_cell.angle_alpha   90.00
_cell.angle_beta   90.00
_cell.angle_gamma   90.00
#
_symmetry.space_group_name_H-M   'P 1'
#
loop_
_entity.id
_entity.type
_entity.pdbx_description
1 polymer ?
#
loop_
_entity_poly.entity_id
_entity_poly.type
_entity_poly.pdbx_seq_one_letter_code
_entity_poly.pdbx_strand_id
1 'polypeptide(L)'
;MMDLFSQINDTEREEIIALRKELEEANYQYYVLNAPTMSDYDFDQKLRRLQDLEALYPDMFDPKSPTQHVGSDLREARGERRETKGKGKGFAQVAHKYPMLSLANTYSQEEIEDWLRKLPANVEIVCELKYDGLSISLWYENGTLTKALTRGDGTKGDNVIDNIKTIAAIPQQIGTPESEIQTPEFLELRGEVLLSWAAFERLNKEREAGEEQLFANPRNAASGTLK
;
A
#
# COMPACT_ATOMS: atom_id res chain seq x y z
N MET A 1 30.75 -26.25 -27.52
CA MET A 1 29.30 -26.47 -27.53
C MET A 1 28.81 -25.91 -26.20
N MET A 2 28.25 -24.69 -26.18
CA MET A 2 27.61 -24.17 -24.94
C MET A 2 26.43 -25.09 -24.62
N ASP A 3 26.36 -25.58 -23.40
CA ASP A 3 25.31 -26.48 -22.94
C ASP A 3 23.96 -25.74 -22.98
N LEU A 4 22.92 -26.36 -23.51
CA LEU A 4 21.57 -25.80 -23.60
C LEU A 4 21.07 -25.34 -22.22
N PHE A 5 21.45 -26.05 -21.15
CA PHE A 5 21.14 -25.71 -19.76
C PHE A 5 21.85 -24.42 -19.29
N SER A 6 23.08 -24.13 -19.71
CA SER A 6 23.74 -22.87 -19.39
C SER A 6 23.09 -21.67 -20.06
N GLN A 7 22.60 -21.83 -21.30
CA GLN A 7 21.86 -20.76 -21.99
C GLN A 7 20.49 -20.47 -21.37
N ILE A 8 19.77 -21.49 -20.91
CA ILE A 8 18.48 -21.32 -20.21
C ILE A 8 18.72 -20.58 -18.90
N ASN A 9 19.72 -20.96 -18.11
CA ASN A 9 20.07 -20.31 -16.86
C ASN A 9 20.46 -18.83 -17.06
N ASP A 10 21.20 -18.50 -18.10
CA ASP A 10 21.58 -17.11 -18.39
C ASP A 10 20.36 -16.27 -18.76
N THR A 11 19.43 -16.81 -19.56
CA THR A 11 18.19 -16.12 -19.94
C THR A 11 17.28 -15.84 -18.74
N GLU A 12 17.11 -16.80 -17.83
CA GLU A 12 16.28 -16.61 -16.64
C GLU A 12 16.92 -15.62 -15.64
N ARG A 13 18.25 -15.60 -15.54
CA ARG A 13 18.98 -14.59 -14.75
C ARG A 13 18.83 -13.18 -15.31
N GLU A 14 18.87 -13.05 -16.64
CA GLU A 14 18.57 -11.78 -17.32
C GLU A 14 17.12 -11.35 -17.09
N GLU A 15 16.17 -12.29 -17.11
CA GLU A 15 14.77 -12.04 -16.81
C GLU A 15 14.56 -11.52 -15.39
N ILE A 16 15.25 -12.06 -14.37
CA ILE A 16 15.21 -11.57 -12.98
C ILE A 16 15.61 -10.09 -12.94
N ILE A 17 16.73 -9.73 -13.58
CA ILE A 17 17.23 -8.35 -13.59
C ILE A 17 16.23 -7.41 -14.29
N ALA A 18 15.67 -7.84 -15.41
CA ALA A 18 14.70 -7.07 -16.18
C ALA A 18 13.40 -6.85 -15.38
N LEU A 19 12.85 -7.92 -14.76
CA LEU A 19 11.64 -7.85 -13.95
C LEU A 19 11.82 -6.96 -12.72
N ARG A 20 12.95 -7.05 -12.01
CA ARG A 20 13.24 -6.16 -10.88
C ARG A 20 13.19 -4.70 -11.30
N LYS A 21 13.85 -4.35 -12.39
CA LYS A 21 13.89 -2.97 -12.90
C LYS A 21 12.50 -2.49 -13.33
N GLU A 22 11.75 -3.32 -14.03
CA GLU A 22 10.41 -2.99 -14.53
C GLU A 22 9.43 -2.78 -13.36
N LEU A 23 9.43 -3.68 -12.38
CA LEU A 23 8.56 -3.61 -11.21
C LEU A 23 8.94 -2.46 -10.27
N GLU A 24 10.24 -2.17 -10.14
CA GLU A 24 10.71 -1.00 -9.40
C GLU A 24 10.23 0.31 -10.04
N GLU A 25 10.33 0.43 -11.36
CA GLU A 25 9.82 1.58 -12.09
C GLU A 25 8.29 1.69 -11.99
N ALA A 26 7.55 0.59 -12.15
CA ALA A 26 6.10 0.58 -11.99
C ALA A 26 5.67 1.00 -10.57
N ASN A 27 6.35 0.53 -9.54
CA ASN A 27 6.15 0.96 -8.16
C ASN A 27 6.40 2.46 -8.00
N TYR A 28 7.48 2.99 -8.57
CA TYR A 28 7.80 4.41 -8.53
C TYR A 28 6.72 5.26 -9.21
N GLN A 29 6.28 4.87 -10.40
CA GLN A 29 5.18 5.52 -11.11
C GLN A 29 3.88 5.52 -10.28
N TYR A 30 3.58 4.40 -9.67
CA TYR A 30 2.35 4.22 -8.89
C TYR A 30 2.37 5.01 -7.57
N TYR A 31 3.40 4.78 -6.73
CA TYR A 31 3.44 5.31 -5.35
C TYR A 31 4.03 6.71 -5.23
N VAL A 32 4.89 7.11 -6.16
CA VAL A 32 5.61 8.38 -6.10
C VAL A 32 5.02 9.40 -7.05
N LEU A 33 4.84 9.02 -8.32
CA LEU A 33 4.35 9.95 -9.34
C LEU A 33 2.83 9.98 -9.44
N ASN A 34 2.12 9.03 -8.80
CA ASN A 34 0.68 8.86 -8.92
C ASN A 34 0.19 8.74 -10.39
N ALA A 35 1.03 8.18 -11.25
CA ALA A 35 0.82 8.02 -12.68
C ALA A 35 1.14 6.57 -13.09
N PRO A 36 0.32 5.56 -12.73
CA PRO A 36 0.57 4.17 -13.04
C PRO A 36 0.62 3.95 -14.55
N THR A 37 1.64 3.21 -14.99
CA THR A 37 1.85 2.84 -16.40
C THR A 37 1.54 1.37 -16.68
N MET A 38 1.22 0.61 -15.63
CA MET A 38 0.93 -0.83 -15.67
C MET A 38 -0.36 -1.10 -14.91
N SER A 39 -1.16 -2.10 -15.33
CA SER A 39 -2.32 -2.54 -14.56
C SER A 39 -1.90 -3.32 -13.31
N ASP A 40 -2.74 -3.32 -12.27
CA ASP A 40 -2.47 -4.10 -11.06
C ASP A 40 -2.34 -5.60 -11.38
N TYR A 41 -3.13 -6.11 -12.31
CA TYR A 41 -3.05 -7.49 -12.77
C TYR A 41 -1.69 -7.82 -13.40
N ASP A 42 -1.21 -7.00 -14.34
CA ASP A 42 0.08 -7.22 -15.01
C ASP A 42 1.24 -7.11 -14.02
N PHE A 43 1.14 -6.16 -13.08
CA PHE A 43 2.11 -6.02 -12.00
C PHE A 43 2.20 -7.28 -11.15
N ASP A 44 1.06 -7.81 -10.70
CA ASP A 44 1.01 -9.00 -9.86
C ASP A 44 1.50 -10.26 -10.59
N GLN A 45 1.18 -10.41 -11.89
CA GLN A 45 1.70 -11.52 -12.69
C GLN A 45 3.23 -11.47 -12.81
N LYS A 46 3.79 -10.29 -13.08
CA LYS A 46 5.24 -10.10 -13.14
C LYS A 46 5.91 -10.28 -11.79
N LEU A 47 5.28 -9.82 -10.71
CA LEU A 47 5.79 -10.01 -9.34
C LEU A 47 5.83 -11.49 -8.96
N ARG A 48 4.77 -12.27 -9.28
CA ARG A 48 4.76 -13.72 -9.10
C ARG A 48 5.87 -14.40 -9.89
N ARG A 49 6.01 -14.03 -11.18
CA ARG A 49 7.08 -14.59 -12.02
C ARG A 49 8.46 -14.31 -11.43
N LEU A 50 8.69 -13.09 -10.91
CA LEU A 50 9.93 -12.72 -10.24
C LEU A 50 10.15 -13.55 -8.96
N GLN A 51 9.10 -13.76 -8.15
CA GLN A 51 9.17 -14.59 -6.94
C GLN A 51 9.57 -16.04 -7.26
N ASP A 52 8.95 -16.63 -8.30
CA ASP A 52 9.24 -17.99 -8.74
C ASP A 52 10.70 -18.11 -9.20
N LEU A 53 11.18 -17.15 -9.98
CA LEU A 53 12.57 -17.12 -10.44
C LEU A 53 13.56 -16.91 -9.29
N GLU A 54 13.30 -16.00 -8.37
CA GLU A 54 14.16 -15.78 -7.20
C GLU A 54 14.22 -17.02 -6.29
N ALA A 55 13.14 -17.79 -6.20
CA ALA A 55 13.13 -19.06 -5.49
C ALA A 55 14.00 -20.14 -6.18
N LEU A 56 14.07 -20.12 -7.53
CA LEU A 56 14.95 -21.02 -8.30
C LEU A 56 16.43 -20.61 -8.26
N TYR A 57 16.72 -19.32 -8.10
CA TYR A 57 18.05 -18.74 -8.09
C TYR A 57 18.38 -18.02 -6.77
N PRO A 58 18.55 -18.74 -5.64
CA PRO A 58 18.82 -18.13 -4.33
C PRO A 58 20.13 -17.33 -4.28
N ASP A 59 21.08 -17.64 -5.16
CA ASP A 59 22.35 -16.92 -5.31
C ASP A 59 22.18 -15.51 -5.90
N MET A 60 21.03 -15.21 -6.50
CA MET A 60 20.65 -13.88 -6.96
C MET A 60 19.81 -13.10 -5.94
N PHE A 61 19.75 -13.53 -4.69
CA PHE A 61 19.02 -12.81 -3.66
C PHE A 61 19.46 -11.34 -3.57
N ASP A 62 18.48 -10.44 -3.63
CA ASP A 62 18.69 -9.01 -3.44
C ASP A 62 17.68 -8.47 -2.41
N PRO A 63 18.15 -7.95 -1.25
CA PRO A 63 17.27 -7.38 -0.25
C PRO A 63 16.49 -6.16 -0.74
N LYS A 64 16.87 -5.56 -1.88
CA LYS A 64 16.17 -4.43 -2.52
C LYS A 64 15.17 -4.88 -3.58
N SER A 65 15.03 -6.17 -3.84
CA SER A 65 14.07 -6.67 -4.82
C SER A 65 12.64 -6.21 -4.50
N PRO A 66 11.81 -5.86 -5.49
CA PRO A 66 10.39 -5.57 -5.31
C PRO A 66 9.61 -6.69 -4.59
N THR A 67 10.11 -7.90 -4.58
CA THR A 67 9.52 -9.04 -3.84
C THR A 67 9.71 -8.94 -2.33
N GLN A 68 10.68 -8.15 -1.86
CA GLN A 68 11.05 -7.98 -0.44
C GLN A 68 10.44 -6.73 0.18
N HIS A 69 9.92 -5.80 -0.62
CA HIS A 69 9.42 -4.50 -0.16
C HIS A 69 8.04 -4.18 -0.71
N VAL A 70 7.23 -3.49 0.09
CA VAL A 70 5.97 -2.89 -0.35
C VAL A 70 6.21 -1.39 -0.55
N GLY A 71 6.10 -0.99 -1.76
CA GLY A 71 6.22 0.24 -2.51
C GLY A 71 6.32 1.64 -1.94
N SER A 72 6.65 1.94 -0.69
CA SER A 72 6.67 3.34 -0.20
C SER A 72 8.06 3.98 -0.03
N ASP A 73 9.13 3.20 0.03
CA ASP A 73 10.48 3.71 0.31
C ASP A 73 11.32 4.03 -0.96
N LEU A 74 10.69 4.00 -2.13
CA LEU A 74 11.37 4.16 -3.43
C LEU A 74 12.02 5.55 -3.62
N ARG A 75 11.52 6.60 -2.96
CA ARG A 75 12.16 7.92 -2.98
C ARG A 75 13.51 7.93 -2.26
N GLU A 76 13.56 7.29 -1.08
CA GLU A 76 14.79 7.19 -0.30
C GLU A 76 15.81 6.28 -1.00
N ALA A 77 15.35 5.20 -1.63
CA ALA A 77 16.21 4.28 -2.40
C ALA A 77 16.87 4.97 -3.61
N ARG A 78 16.20 5.96 -4.24
CA ARG A 78 16.76 6.77 -5.34
C ARG A 78 17.52 8.01 -4.87
N GLY A 79 17.66 8.23 -3.56
CA GLY A 79 18.34 9.41 -3.00
C GLY A 79 17.56 10.72 -3.21
N GLU A 80 16.31 10.63 -3.60
CA GLU A 80 15.43 11.78 -3.76
C GLU A 80 14.94 12.23 -2.39
N ARG A 81 15.45 13.36 -1.90
CA ARG A 81 14.87 14.00 -0.72
C ARG A 81 13.42 14.39 -1.04
N ARG A 82 12.50 14.15 -0.11
CA ARG A 82 11.15 14.75 -0.16
C ARG A 82 11.32 16.26 -0.32
N GLU A 83 11.21 16.78 -1.55
CA GLU A 83 10.98 18.19 -1.76
C GLU A 83 9.55 18.47 -1.27
N THR A 84 9.44 18.87 -0.03
CA THR A 84 8.22 19.51 0.47
C THR A 84 8.09 20.83 -0.30
N LYS A 85 7.32 20.84 -1.39
CA LYS A 85 6.79 22.05 -2.00
C LYS A 85 5.84 22.70 -1.00
N GLY A 86 6.40 23.39 -0.05
CA GLY A 86 5.70 24.09 1.02
C GLY A 86 6.56 24.07 2.26
N LYS A 87 6.67 25.21 2.95
CA LYS A 87 7.40 25.40 4.21
C LYS A 87 6.75 24.58 5.36
N GLY A 88 6.72 23.24 5.25
CA GLY A 88 6.21 22.33 6.27
C GLY A 88 7.26 21.25 6.55
N LYS A 89 7.54 20.97 7.82
CA LYS A 89 8.25 19.77 8.24
C LYS A 89 7.44 18.59 7.71
N GLY A 90 8.08 17.64 6.98
CA GLY A 90 7.43 16.39 6.55
C GLY A 90 6.78 15.67 7.74
N PHE A 91 5.82 14.80 7.44
CA PHE A 91 5.14 14.03 8.49
C PHE A 91 6.14 13.22 9.31
N ALA A 92 5.93 13.17 10.62
CA ALA A 92 6.72 12.31 11.50
C ALA A 92 6.44 10.84 11.17
N GLN A 93 7.47 10.06 10.94
CA GLN A 93 7.34 8.62 10.79
C GLN A 93 7.25 7.93 12.15
N VAL A 94 6.29 7.02 12.30
CA VAL A 94 6.04 6.27 13.53
C VAL A 94 5.98 4.78 13.20
N ALA A 95 6.65 3.95 14.01
CA ALA A 95 6.58 2.51 13.89
C ALA A 95 5.18 2.00 14.25
N HIS A 96 4.66 1.07 13.45
CA HIS A 96 3.41 0.39 13.76
C HIS A 96 3.57 -0.51 14.98
N LYS A 97 2.58 -0.53 15.86
CA LYS A 97 2.55 -1.47 16.99
C LYS A 97 2.39 -2.92 16.51
N TYR A 98 1.61 -3.08 15.44
CA TYR A 98 1.44 -4.34 14.73
C TYR A 98 1.67 -4.08 13.23
N PRO A 99 2.43 -4.92 12.51
CA PRO A 99 2.70 -4.71 11.09
C PRO A 99 1.42 -4.60 10.24
N MET A 100 1.40 -3.70 9.27
CA MET A 100 0.33 -3.57 8.27
C MET A 100 0.70 -4.39 7.04
N LEU A 101 0.41 -5.70 7.10
CA LEU A 101 0.73 -6.64 6.04
C LEU A 101 -0.13 -6.44 4.80
N SER A 102 0.40 -6.83 3.64
CA SER A 102 -0.38 -6.95 2.40
C SER A 102 -1.12 -8.29 2.38
N LEU A 103 -2.31 -8.31 1.78
CA LEU A 103 -3.05 -9.53 1.51
C LEU A 103 -2.58 -10.13 0.20
N ALA A 104 -2.59 -11.47 0.11
CA ALA A 104 -2.39 -12.16 -1.16
C ALA A 104 -3.63 -11.98 -2.06
N ASN A 105 -3.40 -11.95 -3.38
CA ASN A 105 -4.46 -11.86 -4.37
C ASN A 105 -4.72 -13.23 -5.00
N THR A 106 -5.96 -13.47 -5.41
CA THR A 106 -6.38 -14.60 -6.23
C THR A 106 -7.12 -14.08 -7.46
N TYR A 107 -6.92 -14.70 -8.61
CA TYR A 107 -7.47 -14.25 -9.89
C TYR A 107 -8.26 -15.35 -10.62
N SER A 108 -8.33 -16.57 -10.07
CA SER A 108 -9.09 -17.67 -10.63
C SER A 108 -9.92 -18.41 -9.59
N GLN A 109 -10.91 -19.17 -10.05
CA GLN A 109 -11.72 -20.02 -9.19
C GLN A 109 -10.86 -21.12 -8.54
N GLU A 110 -9.90 -21.68 -9.29
CA GLU A 110 -9.01 -22.72 -8.82
C GLU A 110 -8.14 -22.23 -7.64
N GLU A 111 -7.62 -21.01 -7.73
CA GLU A 111 -6.83 -20.39 -6.64
C GLU A 111 -7.67 -20.19 -5.38
N ILE A 112 -8.95 -19.80 -5.52
CA ILE A 112 -9.88 -19.67 -4.39
C ILE A 112 -10.16 -21.05 -3.78
N GLU A 113 -10.39 -22.08 -4.60
CA GLU A 113 -10.60 -23.45 -4.13
C GLU A 113 -9.37 -24.00 -3.39
N ASP A 114 -8.16 -23.70 -3.89
CA ASP A 114 -6.90 -24.09 -3.25
C ASP A 114 -6.71 -23.38 -1.90
N TRP A 115 -7.11 -22.11 -1.81
CA TRP A 115 -7.11 -21.39 -0.56
C TRP A 115 -8.13 -21.97 0.43
N LEU A 116 -9.35 -22.26 -0.01
CA LEU A 116 -10.40 -22.86 0.80
C LEU A 116 -9.99 -24.21 1.39
N ARG A 117 -9.28 -25.05 0.61
CA ARG A 117 -8.77 -26.37 1.07
C ARG A 117 -7.78 -26.27 2.22
N LYS A 118 -7.11 -25.11 2.40
CA LYS A 118 -6.14 -24.85 3.49
C LYS A 118 -6.81 -24.41 4.77
N LEU A 119 -8.10 -24.04 4.74
CA LEU A 119 -8.84 -23.61 5.91
C LEU A 119 -9.34 -24.80 6.74
N PRO A 120 -9.53 -24.62 8.06
CA PRO A 120 -10.20 -25.62 8.89
C PRO A 120 -11.59 -25.95 8.37
N ALA A 121 -12.03 -27.19 8.56
CA ALA A 121 -13.41 -27.57 8.24
C ALA A 121 -14.41 -26.72 9.05
N ASN A 122 -15.53 -26.36 8.43
CA ASN A 122 -16.63 -25.60 9.04
C ASN A 122 -16.27 -24.15 9.47
N VAL A 123 -15.28 -23.52 8.82
CA VAL A 123 -15.01 -22.10 9.03
C VAL A 123 -16.06 -21.26 8.28
N GLU A 124 -16.59 -20.25 8.94
CA GLU A 124 -17.48 -19.28 8.31
C GLU A 124 -16.62 -18.27 7.52
N ILE A 125 -17.04 -17.98 6.28
CA ILE A 125 -16.34 -17.06 5.38
C ILE A 125 -17.23 -15.85 5.13
N VAL A 126 -16.68 -14.66 5.40
CA VAL A 126 -17.33 -13.39 5.11
C VAL A 126 -16.69 -12.79 3.85
N CYS A 127 -17.54 -12.40 2.90
CA CYS A 127 -17.12 -11.73 1.67
C CYS A 127 -17.43 -10.25 1.79
N GLU A 128 -16.43 -9.41 1.55
CA GLU A 128 -16.54 -7.95 1.63
C GLU A 128 -15.97 -7.31 0.36
N LEU A 129 -16.42 -6.08 0.06
CA LEU A 129 -15.82 -5.29 -1.00
C LEU A 129 -14.41 -4.84 -0.58
N LYS A 130 -13.44 -5.08 -1.45
CA LYS A 130 -12.10 -4.54 -1.28
C LYS A 130 -12.05 -3.14 -1.88
N TYR A 131 -12.25 -2.14 -1.02
CA TYR A 131 -12.16 -0.75 -1.42
C TYR A 131 -10.72 -0.35 -1.76
N ASP A 132 -10.58 0.52 -2.76
CA ASP A 132 -9.31 1.05 -3.22
C ASP A 132 -9.13 2.50 -2.77
N GLY A 133 -8.27 2.71 -1.79
CA GLY A 133 -8.01 4.00 -1.16
C GLY A 133 -6.64 4.07 -0.50
N LEU A 134 -6.53 4.80 0.59
CA LEU A 134 -5.33 4.89 1.41
C LEU A 134 -5.54 4.16 2.75
N SER A 135 -4.79 3.10 2.96
CA SER A 135 -4.85 2.35 4.22
C SER A 135 -4.38 3.21 5.39
N ILE A 136 -5.15 3.15 6.47
CA ILE A 136 -4.92 3.95 7.69
C ILE A 136 -5.01 3.08 8.94
N SER A 137 -4.13 3.33 9.90
CA SER A 137 -4.18 2.80 11.25
C SER A 137 -4.50 3.94 12.23
N LEU A 138 -5.63 3.86 12.93
CA LEU A 138 -6.10 4.84 13.91
C LEU A 138 -5.84 4.29 15.31
N TRP A 139 -5.11 5.04 16.12
CA TRP A 139 -4.79 4.66 17.49
C TRP A 139 -5.58 5.48 18.48
N TYR A 140 -6.36 4.77 19.30
CA TYR A 140 -7.09 5.34 20.41
C TYR A 140 -6.43 4.87 21.72
N GLU A 141 -6.07 5.83 22.56
CA GLU A 141 -5.54 5.60 23.89
C GLU A 141 -6.56 6.15 24.92
N ASN A 142 -7.05 5.29 25.78
CA ASN A 142 -8.13 5.64 26.72
C ASN A 142 -9.33 6.33 26.04
N GLY A 143 -9.71 5.82 24.85
CA GLY A 143 -10.82 6.34 24.07
C GLY A 143 -10.51 7.58 23.22
N THR A 144 -9.34 8.20 23.36
CA THR A 144 -8.96 9.40 22.60
C THR A 144 -8.10 9.05 21.39
N LEU A 145 -8.40 9.60 20.21
CA LEU A 145 -7.60 9.44 19.00
C LEU A 145 -6.26 10.17 19.16
N THR A 146 -5.16 9.41 19.29
CA THR A 146 -3.82 9.95 19.56
C THR A 146 -2.90 9.89 18.35
N LYS A 147 -3.10 8.93 17.44
CA LYS A 147 -2.30 8.80 16.20
C LYS A 147 -3.16 8.30 15.05
N ALA A 148 -2.74 8.68 13.84
CA ALA A 148 -3.28 8.16 12.60
C ALA A 148 -2.12 7.93 11.64
N LEU A 149 -1.83 6.66 11.33
CA LEU A 149 -0.63 6.28 10.58
C LEU A 149 -1.02 5.73 9.22
N THR A 150 -0.40 6.24 8.16
CA THR A 150 -0.48 5.58 6.85
C THR A 150 0.23 4.23 6.91
N ARG A 151 -0.06 3.31 5.96
CA ARG A 151 0.60 2.00 5.94
C ARG A 151 2.12 2.11 5.85
N GLY A 152 2.63 3.06 5.05
CA GLY A 152 4.06 3.17 4.77
C GLY A 152 4.59 1.87 4.14
N ASP A 153 5.73 1.40 4.65
CA ASP A 153 6.35 0.12 4.27
C ASP A 153 5.74 -1.10 5.01
N GLY A 154 4.71 -0.88 5.80
CA GLY A 154 4.08 -1.90 6.64
C GLY A 154 4.68 -2.02 8.05
N THR A 155 5.88 -1.51 8.29
CA THR A 155 6.53 -1.49 9.62
C THR A 155 6.49 -0.11 10.26
N LYS A 156 6.51 0.96 9.48
CA LYS A 156 6.39 2.37 9.89
C LYS A 156 5.53 3.14 8.88
N GLY A 157 4.82 4.15 9.34
CA GLY A 157 3.99 5.01 8.50
C GLY A 157 4.08 6.47 8.89
N ASP A 158 3.61 7.35 7.99
CA ASP A 158 3.52 8.78 8.24
C ASP A 158 2.36 9.07 9.21
N ASN A 159 2.60 9.85 10.26
CA ASN A 159 1.55 10.29 11.18
C ASN A 159 0.79 11.48 10.59
N VAL A 160 -0.40 11.21 10.11
CA VAL A 160 -1.30 12.17 9.44
C VAL A 160 -2.48 12.58 10.34
N ILE A 161 -2.32 12.51 11.64
CA ILE A 161 -3.41 12.72 12.62
C ILE A 161 -4.13 14.06 12.44
N ASP A 162 -3.39 15.14 12.14
CA ASP A 162 -4.01 16.46 12.01
C ASP A 162 -4.94 16.52 10.79
N ASN A 163 -4.58 15.84 9.71
CA ASN A 163 -5.42 15.74 8.52
C ASN A 163 -6.60 14.77 8.75
N ILE A 164 -6.38 13.65 9.43
CA ILE A 164 -7.45 12.71 9.79
C ILE A 164 -8.51 13.36 10.68
N LYS A 165 -8.15 14.24 11.59
CA LYS A 165 -9.09 14.98 12.43
C LYS A 165 -10.05 15.88 11.64
N THR A 166 -9.73 16.21 10.39
CA THR A 166 -10.64 16.97 9.51
C THR A 166 -11.76 16.11 8.91
N ILE A 167 -11.66 14.78 8.99
CA ILE A 167 -12.66 13.85 8.48
C ILE A 167 -13.75 13.67 9.55
N ALA A 168 -14.88 14.32 9.35
CA ALA A 168 -15.99 14.36 10.33
C ALA A 168 -16.54 12.96 10.70
N ALA A 169 -16.41 11.97 9.82
CA ALA A 169 -16.85 10.60 10.06
C ALA A 169 -15.94 9.84 11.05
N ILE A 170 -14.73 10.34 11.34
CA ILE A 170 -13.80 9.70 12.28
C ILE A 170 -13.96 10.34 13.66
N PRO A 171 -14.47 9.61 14.65
CA PRO A 171 -14.62 10.15 15.99
C PRO A 171 -13.26 10.42 16.63
N GLN A 172 -13.09 11.60 17.19
CA GLN A 172 -11.87 11.93 17.93
C GLN A 172 -11.86 11.31 19.34
N GLN A 173 -13.02 10.87 19.80
CA GLN A 173 -13.21 10.18 21.07
C GLN A 173 -14.24 9.06 20.89
N ILE A 174 -13.93 7.89 21.43
CA ILE A 174 -14.77 6.70 21.45
C ILE A 174 -15.06 6.32 22.90
N GLY A 175 -16.28 5.84 23.15
CA GLY A 175 -16.77 5.57 24.51
C GLY A 175 -17.04 6.86 25.26
N THR A 176 -18.21 6.94 25.86
CA THR A 176 -18.56 8.00 26.81
C THR A 176 -18.68 7.38 28.19
N PRO A 177 -18.64 8.16 29.29
CA PRO A 177 -18.87 7.65 30.65
C PRO A 177 -20.21 6.90 30.79
N GLU A 178 -21.19 7.24 29.91
CA GLU A 178 -22.51 6.62 29.88
C GLU A 178 -22.58 5.40 28.94
N SER A 179 -21.52 5.10 28.18
CA SER A 179 -21.52 3.94 27.29
C SER A 179 -21.31 2.65 28.12
N GLU A 180 -22.12 1.62 27.85
CA GLU A 180 -21.93 0.27 28.44
C GLU A 180 -20.63 -0.39 27.95
N ILE A 181 -19.99 0.17 26.91
CA ILE A 181 -18.76 -0.36 26.30
C ILE A 181 -17.59 0.20 27.09
N GLN A 182 -16.88 -0.68 27.80
CA GLN A 182 -15.61 -0.31 28.43
C GLN A 182 -14.60 0.03 27.35
N THR A 183 -14.09 1.27 27.39
CA THR A 183 -13.05 1.71 26.47
C THR A 183 -11.72 1.03 26.86
N PRO A 184 -11.09 0.26 25.96
CA PRO A 184 -9.79 -0.33 26.25
C PRO A 184 -8.73 0.75 26.41
N GLU A 185 -7.69 0.47 27.19
CA GLU A 185 -6.54 1.36 27.35
C GLU A 185 -5.89 1.70 26.00
N PHE A 186 -5.85 0.71 25.10
CA PHE A 186 -5.38 0.87 23.74
C PHE A 186 -6.30 0.14 22.76
N LEU A 187 -6.70 0.84 21.67
CA LEU A 187 -7.44 0.27 20.55
C LEU A 187 -6.79 0.75 19.24
N GLU A 188 -6.43 -0.18 18.37
CA GLU A 188 -6.05 0.10 16.99
C GLU A 188 -7.20 -0.29 16.06
N LEU A 189 -7.68 0.66 15.27
CA LEU A 189 -8.63 0.44 14.19
C LEU A 189 -7.93 0.62 12.85
N ARG A 190 -8.10 -0.34 11.95
CA ARG A 190 -7.59 -0.27 10.57
C ARG A 190 -8.73 -0.07 9.61
N GLY A 191 -8.50 0.75 8.60
CA GLY A 191 -9.50 1.05 7.60
C GLY A 191 -8.87 1.61 6.33
N GLU A 192 -9.74 2.11 5.46
CA GLU A 192 -9.36 2.69 4.18
C GLU A 192 -9.96 4.09 4.05
N VAL A 193 -9.11 5.08 3.75
CA VAL A 193 -9.57 6.44 3.43
C VAL A 193 -9.89 6.49 1.95
N LEU A 194 -11.14 6.80 1.65
CA LEU A 194 -11.68 6.81 0.31
C LEU A 194 -12.03 8.23 -0.12
N LEU A 195 -11.91 8.50 -1.42
CA LEU A 195 -12.48 9.67 -2.05
C LEU A 195 -13.61 9.21 -2.99
N SER A 196 -14.81 9.80 -2.84
CA SER A 196 -15.91 9.51 -3.76
C SER A 196 -15.61 10.03 -5.17
N TRP A 197 -16.20 9.40 -6.21
CA TRP A 197 -16.05 9.85 -7.58
C TRP A 197 -16.46 11.31 -7.76
N ALA A 198 -17.56 11.73 -7.15
CA ALA A 198 -18.02 13.12 -7.22
C ALA A 198 -17.03 14.12 -6.60
N ALA A 199 -16.38 13.74 -5.49
CA ALA A 199 -15.34 14.56 -4.86
C ALA A 199 -14.06 14.58 -5.71
N PHE A 200 -13.69 13.45 -6.31
CA PHE A 200 -12.55 13.34 -7.22
C PHE A 200 -12.70 14.22 -8.47
N GLU A 201 -13.87 14.17 -9.12
CA GLU A 201 -14.15 15.01 -10.28
C GLU A 201 -14.13 16.50 -9.95
N ARG A 202 -14.71 16.89 -8.80
CA ARG A 202 -14.66 18.28 -8.34
C ARG A 202 -13.22 18.73 -8.10
N LEU A 203 -12.43 17.92 -7.40
CA LEU A 203 -11.04 18.23 -7.09
C LEU A 203 -10.20 18.38 -8.38
N ASN A 204 -10.38 17.50 -9.35
CA ASN A 204 -9.68 17.59 -10.62
C ASN A 204 -10.09 18.82 -11.46
N LYS A 205 -11.37 19.25 -11.41
CA LYS A 205 -11.80 20.51 -12.03
C LYS A 205 -11.14 21.73 -11.38
N GLU A 206 -11.00 21.73 -10.04
CA GLU A 206 -10.30 22.80 -9.32
C GLU A 206 -8.82 22.85 -9.70
N ARG A 207 -8.16 21.68 -9.81
CA ARG A 207 -6.75 21.58 -10.24
C ARG A 207 -6.55 22.03 -11.69
N GLU A 208 -7.46 21.62 -12.59
CA GLU A 208 -7.43 22.04 -13.99
C GLU A 208 -7.55 23.57 -14.12
N ALA A 209 -8.46 24.19 -13.37
CA ALA A 209 -8.59 25.64 -13.33
C ALA A 209 -7.36 26.35 -12.74
N GLY A 210 -6.61 25.68 -11.88
CA GLY A 210 -5.35 26.14 -11.30
C GLY A 210 -4.09 25.76 -12.11
N GLU A 211 -4.26 25.19 -13.31
CA GLU A 211 -3.15 24.66 -14.14
C GLU A 211 -2.24 23.66 -13.40
N GLU A 212 -2.83 22.90 -12.46
CA GLU A 212 -2.14 21.88 -11.70
C GLU A 212 -2.26 20.49 -12.35
N GLN A 213 -1.32 19.61 -12.04
CA GLN A 213 -1.38 18.21 -12.50
C GLN A 213 -2.61 17.49 -11.90
N LEU A 214 -3.42 16.87 -12.75
CA LEU A 214 -4.59 16.12 -12.33
C LEU A 214 -4.23 14.82 -11.61
N PHE A 215 -5.06 14.41 -10.68
CA PHE A 215 -4.96 13.06 -10.10
C PHE A 215 -5.46 12.01 -11.07
N ALA A 216 -4.77 10.87 -11.16
CA ALA A 216 -5.09 9.80 -12.08
C ALA A 216 -6.34 9.01 -11.69
N ASN A 217 -6.61 8.87 -10.38
CA ASN A 217 -7.75 8.13 -9.85
C ASN A 217 -8.11 8.58 -8.42
N PRO A 218 -9.27 8.17 -7.88
CA PRO A 218 -9.71 8.55 -6.53
C PRO A 218 -8.75 8.14 -5.42
N ARG A 219 -8.05 7.00 -5.55
CA ARG A 219 -7.06 6.53 -4.57
C ARG A 219 -5.87 7.49 -4.49
N ASN A 220 -5.32 7.87 -5.65
CA ASN A 220 -4.21 8.81 -5.71
C ASN A 220 -4.62 10.19 -5.19
N ALA A 221 -5.85 10.62 -5.48
CA ALA A 221 -6.41 11.84 -4.93
C ALA A 221 -6.55 11.78 -3.40
N ALA A 222 -7.06 10.67 -2.85
CA ALA A 222 -7.15 10.47 -1.40
C ALA A 222 -5.76 10.54 -0.74
N SER A 223 -4.76 9.86 -1.33
CA SER A 223 -3.37 9.88 -0.83
C SER A 223 -2.74 11.28 -0.94
N GLY A 224 -2.92 11.96 -2.06
CA GLY A 224 -2.32 13.27 -2.33
C GLY A 224 -2.95 14.42 -1.54
N THR A 225 -4.21 14.28 -1.11
CA THR A 225 -4.88 15.28 -0.27
C THR A 225 -4.67 15.04 1.22
N LEU A 226 -4.40 13.79 1.63
CA LEU A 226 -4.16 13.45 3.03
C LEU A 226 -2.70 13.68 3.45
N LYS A 227 -1.77 13.66 2.52
CA LYS A 227 -0.34 13.92 2.72
C LYS A 227 0.05 15.27 2.13
#